data_94e0aa9813e13ded65d215e89165cf9d
#
_entry.id   94e0aa9813e13ded65d215e89165cf9d
#
_cell.length_a   1.000
_cell.length_b   1.000
_cell.length_c   1.000
_cell.angle_alpha   90.00
_cell.angle_beta   90.00
_cell.angle_gamma   90.00
#
_symmetry.space_group_name_H-M   'P 1'
#
loop_
_entity.id
_entity.type
_entity.pdbx_description
1 polymer ?
#
loop_
_entity_poly.entity_id
_entity_poly.type
_entity_poly.pdbx_seq_one_letter_code
_entity_poly.pdbx_strand_id
1 'polypeptide(L)'
;MRMLLCFNFFLFTSAVSAQIYIPKFDLQGHRGARGLKPENTIPAFIVALDSGVTTIEMDLAVTKDKLLVVSHEPWMSPAICIKPDKSAIAQKDEKKFNLYKMTYEEIRAFDCGSRGNEKFPEQEKMLISKPLLTEVIIAIEDHIKSFSQYEVDYNIEIKTSPEGDNKFHPTPEVFSDLVYTILDQYLPLERVVIQSFDFRVLKYWHEKYPDVRLAALVENKRSVSANIQDLGFKPSIYSPYFTLIDKADVQYLHQQKIRVIPWTVNEEEDMKKVQLMGADGLITDYPNRANKLGYGIKRPRK
;
A
#
# COMPACT_ATOMS: atom_id res chain seq x y z
N MET A 1 13.52 53.43 54.86
CA MET A 1 13.85 52.10 54.28
C MET A 1 12.69 51.69 53.41
N ARG A 2 12.78 51.95 52.09
CA ARG A 2 11.73 51.62 51.12
C ARG A 2 12.07 50.29 50.44
N MET A 3 11.23 49.28 50.65
CA MET A 3 11.34 47.98 50.08
C MET A 3 10.72 48.02 48.66
N LEU A 4 11.55 47.81 47.60
CA LEU A 4 11.10 47.65 46.24
C LEU A 4 10.67 46.16 46.06
N LEU A 5 9.38 45.91 45.83
CA LEU A 5 8.91 44.62 45.36
C LEU A 5 9.08 44.54 43.84
N CYS A 6 9.99 43.70 43.38
CA CYS A 6 10.09 43.33 41.95
C CYS A 6 9.03 42.23 41.65
N PHE A 7 7.98 42.57 40.88
CA PHE A 7 7.07 41.59 40.31
C PHE A 7 7.67 41.00 39.05
N ASN A 8 8.12 39.74 39.12
CA ASN A 8 8.48 38.98 37.93
C ASN A 8 7.20 38.49 37.23
N PHE A 9 6.90 39.07 36.08
CA PHE A 9 5.84 38.60 35.19
C PHE A 9 6.39 37.42 34.36
N PHE A 10 6.07 36.20 34.73
CA PHE A 10 6.30 35.01 33.90
C PHE A 10 5.25 34.98 32.79
N LEU A 11 5.64 35.37 31.56
CA LEU A 11 4.85 35.14 30.36
C LEU A 11 4.91 33.63 30.02
N PHE A 12 3.86 32.88 30.40
CA PHE A 12 3.63 31.55 29.88
C PHE A 12 3.18 31.68 28.41
N THR A 13 4.10 31.56 27.47
CA THR A 13 3.74 31.30 26.08
C THR A 13 3.30 29.86 25.97
N SER A 14 1.99 29.58 25.99
CA SER A 14 1.43 28.31 25.60
C SER A 14 1.70 28.12 24.09
N ALA A 15 2.70 27.33 23.75
CA ALA A 15 2.85 26.83 22.39
C ALA A 15 1.63 25.97 22.08
N VAL A 16 0.67 26.50 21.32
CA VAL A 16 -0.40 25.70 20.75
C VAL A 16 0.25 24.78 19.72
N SER A 17 0.56 23.56 20.12
CA SER A 17 0.93 22.50 19.20
C SER A 17 -0.28 22.26 18.31
N ALA A 18 -0.19 22.63 17.05
CA ALA A 18 -1.25 22.37 16.08
C ALA A 18 -1.36 20.84 15.90
N GLN A 19 -2.44 20.29 16.42
CA GLN A 19 -2.68 18.84 16.41
C GLN A 19 -2.93 18.36 14.99
N ILE A 20 -2.20 17.32 14.57
CA ILE A 20 -2.42 16.66 13.27
C ILE A 20 -3.76 15.95 13.32
N TYR A 21 -4.63 16.23 12.35
CA TYR A 21 -5.91 15.56 12.20
C TYR A 21 -5.76 14.32 11.33
N ILE A 22 -5.99 13.14 11.89
CA ILE A 22 -6.04 11.86 11.18
C ILE A 22 -7.50 11.52 10.94
N PRO A 23 -7.97 11.46 9.67
CA PRO A 23 -9.35 11.13 9.37
C PRO A 23 -9.65 9.66 9.67
N LYS A 24 -10.92 9.37 9.96
CA LYS A 24 -11.38 7.96 10.10
C LYS A 24 -11.44 7.23 8.76
N PHE A 25 -11.53 7.97 7.66
CA PHE A 25 -11.55 7.44 6.31
C PHE A 25 -10.14 7.00 5.90
N ASP A 26 -9.98 5.74 5.53
CA ASP A 26 -8.69 5.14 5.21
C ASP A 26 -8.31 5.45 3.76
N LEU A 27 -7.45 6.45 3.56
CA LEU A 27 -6.92 6.81 2.26
C LEU A 27 -5.64 6.01 2.01
N GLN A 28 -5.67 5.09 1.05
CA GLN A 28 -4.53 4.25 0.70
C GLN A 28 -3.91 4.65 -0.64
N GLY A 29 -2.59 4.85 -0.65
CA GLY A 29 -1.81 5.14 -1.85
C GLY A 29 -1.43 3.85 -2.57
N HIS A 30 -2.10 3.53 -3.69
CA HIS A 30 -1.93 2.32 -4.48
C HIS A 30 -0.53 2.24 -5.11
N ARG A 31 0.27 1.27 -4.70
CA ARG A 31 1.69 1.14 -5.06
C ARG A 31 2.44 2.46 -4.79
N GLY A 32 2.10 3.12 -3.69
CA GLY A 32 2.44 4.50 -3.40
C GLY A 32 1.49 5.50 -4.07
N ALA A 33 2.03 6.42 -4.87
CA ALA A 33 1.28 7.35 -5.71
C ALA A 33 1.55 7.03 -7.19
N ARG A 34 1.10 5.86 -7.67
CA ARG A 34 1.41 5.32 -9.00
C ARG A 34 1.06 6.28 -10.14
N GLY A 35 0.01 7.07 -9.97
CA GLY A 35 -0.38 8.07 -10.95
C GLY A 35 0.62 9.22 -11.10
N LEU A 36 1.53 9.42 -10.13
CA LEU A 36 2.45 10.56 -10.06
C LEU A 36 3.92 10.17 -10.13
N LYS A 37 4.30 8.98 -9.66
CA LYS A 37 5.67 8.43 -9.64
C LYS A 37 5.67 6.96 -10.06
N PRO A 38 6.81 6.41 -10.51
CA PRO A 38 6.89 4.98 -10.85
C PRO A 38 6.42 4.10 -9.71
N GLU A 39 5.51 3.16 -10.02
CA GLU A 39 4.83 2.30 -9.04
C GLU A 39 5.81 1.48 -8.19
N ASN A 40 5.42 1.23 -6.92
CA ASN A 40 6.18 0.36 -6.02
C ASN A 40 7.64 0.82 -5.84
N THR A 41 7.88 2.13 -5.79
CA THR A 41 9.18 2.74 -5.58
C THR A 41 9.19 3.68 -4.39
N ILE A 42 10.35 3.89 -3.79
CA ILE A 42 10.49 4.82 -2.65
C ILE A 42 9.94 6.21 -2.99
N PRO A 43 10.25 6.84 -4.15
CA PRO A 43 9.65 8.13 -4.50
C PRO A 43 8.12 8.12 -4.57
N ALA A 44 7.49 7.02 -5.03
CA ALA A 44 6.04 6.90 -5.07
C ALA A 44 5.44 6.86 -3.66
N PHE A 45 6.07 6.16 -2.73
CA PHE A 45 5.65 6.10 -1.34
C PHE A 45 5.81 7.43 -0.61
N ILE A 46 6.92 8.14 -0.84
CA ILE A 46 7.13 9.47 -0.25
C ILE A 46 6.09 10.48 -0.76
N VAL A 47 5.78 10.47 -2.06
CA VAL A 47 4.72 11.33 -2.63
C VAL A 47 3.33 10.97 -2.08
N ALA A 48 3.06 9.70 -1.82
CA ALA A 48 1.82 9.28 -1.16
C ALA A 48 1.74 9.84 0.27
N LEU A 49 2.81 9.71 1.08
CA LEU A 49 2.90 10.31 2.42
C LEU A 49 2.68 11.82 2.38
N ASP A 50 3.34 12.51 1.46
CA ASP A 50 3.21 13.96 1.29
C ASP A 50 1.81 14.38 0.83
N SER A 51 1.10 13.47 0.15
CA SER A 51 -0.31 13.62 -0.21
C SER A 51 -1.27 13.32 0.95
N GLY A 52 -0.77 12.92 2.13
CA GLY A 52 -1.58 12.76 3.34
C GLY A 52 -2.35 11.44 3.41
N VAL A 53 -1.81 10.35 2.86
CA VAL A 53 -2.42 9.01 3.02
C VAL A 53 -2.38 8.55 4.47
N THR A 54 -3.32 7.71 4.86
CA THR A 54 -3.33 7.02 6.16
C THR A 54 -2.68 5.65 6.07
N THR A 55 -2.59 5.09 4.87
CA THR A 55 -2.03 3.76 4.60
C THR A 55 -1.22 3.78 3.31
N ILE A 56 -0.06 3.16 3.33
CA ILE A 56 0.75 2.86 2.14
C ILE A 56 0.38 1.45 1.67
N GLU A 57 -0.02 1.35 0.41
CA GLU A 57 -0.28 0.06 -0.22
C GLU A 57 0.88 -0.31 -1.15
N MET A 58 1.28 -1.60 -1.14
CA MET A 58 2.38 -2.13 -1.94
C MET A 58 2.22 -3.61 -2.23
N ASP A 59 2.87 -4.08 -3.31
CA ASP A 59 2.89 -5.48 -3.73
C ASP A 59 4.28 -6.10 -3.52
N LEU A 60 4.34 -7.39 -3.20
CA LEU A 60 5.59 -8.11 -3.01
C LEU A 60 5.78 -9.24 -4.01
N ALA A 61 7.05 -9.44 -4.38
CA ALA A 61 7.54 -10.63 -5.06
C ALA A 61 8.79 -11.17 -4.34
N VAL A 62 9.10 -12.46 -4.57
CA VAL A 62 10.27 -13.13 -3.98
C VAL A 62 11.34 -13.31 -5.06
N THR A 63 12.58 -13.04 -4.70
CA THR A 63 13.75 -13.22 -5.58
C THR A 63 14.33 -14.65 -5.46
N LYS A 64 15.27 -15.02 -6.35
CA LYS A 64 16.00 -16.30 -6.30
C LYS A 64 16.78 -16.49 -4.99
N ASP A 65 17.34 -15.42 -4.48
CA ASP A 65 18.08 -15.34 -3.22
C ASP A 65 17.16 -15.11 -1.99
N LYS A 66 15.83 -15.30 -2.17
CA LYS A 66 14.81 -15.24 -1.13
C LYS A 66 14.67 -13.88 -0.44
N LEU A 67 15.02 -12.81 -1.14
CA LEU A 67 14.73 -11.45 -0.69
C LEU A 67 13.33 -11.03 -1.14
N LEU A 68 12.71 -10.11 -0.41
CA LEU A 68 11.42 -9.53 -0.75
C LEU A 68 11.64 -8.24 -1.53
N VAL A 69 11.26 -8.25 -2.81
CA VAL A 69 11.29 -7.09 -3.69
C VAL A 69 9.88 -6.50 -3.86
N VAL A 70 9.77 -5.18 -3.87
CA VAL A 70 8.48 -4.51 -4.04
C VAL A 70 8.15 -4.43 -5.53
N SER A 71 7.15 -5.21 -5.96
CA SER A 71 6.79 -5.40 -7.36
C SER A 71 5.41 -6.00 -7.52
N HIS A 72 4.61 -5.44 -8.44
CA HIS A 72 3.29 -5.99 -8.76
C HIS A 72 3.38 -7.28 -9.56
N GLU A 73 4.10 -7.29 -10.70
CA GLU A 73 4.35 -8.50 -11.45
C GLU A 73 5.53 -9.28 -10.86
N PRO A 74 5.47 -10.62 -10.84
CA PRO A 74 6.61 -11.47 -10.47
C PRO A 74 7.65 -11.58 -11.60
N TRP A 75 7.68 -10.61 -12.51
CA TRP A 75 8.66 -10.45 -13.60
C TRP A 75 8.91 -8.99 -13.94
N MET A 76 9.91 -8.71 -14.77
CA MET A 76 10.15 -7.38 -15.30
C MET A 76 9.11 -7.06 -16.36
N SER A 77 8.12 -6.24 -16.00
CA SER A 77 7.04 -5.85 -16.91
C SER A 77 7.54 -5.00 -18.09
N PRO A 78 7.30 -5.42 -19.36
CA PRO A 78 7.67 -4.63 -20.53
C PRO A 78 6.95 -3.28 -20.59
N ALA A 79 5.85 -3.12 -19.86
CA ALA A 79 5.11 -1.86 -19.83
C ALA A 79 5.89 -0.73 -19.14
N ILE A 80 6.71 -1.06 -18.12
CA ILE A 80 7.38 -0.06 -17.27
C ILE A 80 8.90 -0.25 -17.17
N CYS A 81 9.43 -1.45 -17.48
CA CYS A 81 10.85 -1.74 -17.32
C CYS A 81 11.59 -1.78 -18.66
N ILE A 82 12.88 -1.44 -18.62
CA ILE A 82 13.86 -1.60 -19.69
C ILE A 82 15.08 -2.36 -19.18
N LYS A 83 15.76 -3.07 -20.08
CA LYS A 83 16.92 -3.91 -19.74
C LYS A 83 18.16 -3.09 -19.38
N PRO A 84 19.18 -3.70 -18.73
CA PRO A 84 20.43 -3.02 -18.41
C PRO A 84 21.17 -2.45 -19.63
N ASP A 85 21.02 -3.08 -20.81
CA ASP A 85 21.54 -2.58 -22.08
C ASP A 85 20.72 -1.44 -22.72
N LYS A 86 19.73 -0.90 -21.98
CA LYS A 86 18.78 0.14 -22.38
C LYS A 86 17.80 -0.26 -23.48
N SER A 87 17.77 -1.53 -23.89
CA SER A 87 16.79 -2.02 -24.86
C SER A 87 15.45 -2.37 -24.19
N ALA A 88 14.36 -2.26 -24.95
CA ALA A 88 13.03 -2.62 -24.47
C ALA A 88 12.91 -4.13 -24.25
N ILE A 89 12.07 -4.54 -23.31
CA ILE A 89 11.62 -5.91 -23.14
C ILE A 89 10.51 -6.15 -24.15
N ALA A 90 10.68 -7.15 -25.04
CA ALA A 90 9.62 -7.50 -25.96
C ALA A 90 8.47 -8.19 -25.22
N GLN A 91 7.21 -7.92 -25.60
CA GLN A 91 6.02 -8.48 -24.93
C GLN A 91 6.05 -10.02 -24.86
N LYS A 92 6.50 -10.70 -25.92
CA LYS A 92 6.66 -12.16 -25.96
C LYS A 92 7.68 -12.71 -24.95
N ASP A 93 8.58 -11.86 -24.46
CA ASP A 93 9.67 -12.19 -23.53
C ASP A 93 9.36 -11.77 -22.09
N GLU A 94 8.16 -11.25 -21.82
CA GLU A 94 7.71 -10.73 -20.54
C GLU A 94 8.11 -11.63 -19.36
N LYS A 95 7.73 -12.92 -19.42
CA LYS A 95 7.97 -13.89 -18.34
C LYS A 95 9.38 -14.46 -18.28
N LYS A 96 10.27 -14.10 -19.22
CA LYS A 96 11.67 -14.56 -19.19
C LYS A 96 12.46 -13.92 -18.03
N PHE A 97 12.13 -12.68 -17.69
CA PHE A 97 12.76 -11.97 -16.58
C PHE A 97 11.98 -12.16 -15.28
N ASN A 98 11.83 -13.44 -14.90
CA ASN A 98 11.09 -13.89 -13.74
C ASN A 98 11.89 -13.60 -12.45
N LEU A 99 11.35 -12.77 -11.57
CA LEU A 99 12.02 -12.33 -10.33
C LEU A 99 12.37 -13.50 -9.41
N TYR A 100 11.54 -14.52 -9.35
CA TYR A 100 11.78 -15.73 -8.54
C TYR A 100 12.98 -16.56 -9.03
N LYS A 101 13.50 -16.27 -10.23
CA LYS A 101 14.69 -16.91 -10.83
C LYS A 101 15.88 -15.97 -10.98
N MET A 102 15.73 -14.70 -10.55
CA MET A 102 16.76 -13.67 -10.58
C MET A 102 17.21 -13.31 -9.17
N THR A 103 18.50 -13.09 -8.99
CA THR A 103 19.03 -12.49 -7.75
C THR A 103 18.63 -11.01 -7.67
N TYR A 104 18.65 -10.42 -6.48
CA TYR A 104 18.35 -8.99 -6.36
C TYR A 104 19.35 -8.12 -7.13
N GLU A 105 20.63 -8.51 -7.19
CA GLU A 105 21.63 -7.78 -7.96
C GLU A 105 21.30 -7.76 -9.47
N GLU A 106 20.78 -8.86 -10.02
CA GLU A 106 20.29 -8.91 -11.40
C GLU A 106 19.03 -8.03 -11.59
N ILE A 107 18.13 -8.01 -10.59
CA ILE A 107 16.88 -7.22 -10.61
C ILE A 107 17.17 -5.73 -10.59
N ARG A 108 18.03 -5.25 -9.69
CA ARG A 108 18.37 -3.84 -9.54
C ARG A 108 19.09 -3.22 -10.74
N ALA A 109 19.63 -4.04 -11.64
CA ALA A 109 20.24 -3.57 -12.87
C ALA A 109 19.21 -3.09 -13.92
N PHE A 110 17.93 -3.44 -13.77
CA PHE A 110 16.86 -2.96 -14.64
C PHE A 110 16.37 -1.58 -14.21
N ASP A 111 16.00 -0.78 -15.21
CA ASP A 111 15.31 0.49 -14.98
C ASP A 111 13.82 0.30 -15.20
N CYS A 112 13.03 0.57 -14.15
CA CYS A 112 11.59 0.41 -14.16
C CYS A 112 10.84 1.75 -13.95
N GLY A 113 11.44 2.87 -14.39
CA GLY A 113 10.82 4.19 -14.22
C GLY A 113 11.07 5.17 -15.37
N SER A 114 12.22 5.11 -16.08
CA SER A 114 12.51 6.04 -17.19
C SER A 114 11.57 5.87 -18.38
N ARG A 115 11.04 4.66 -18.60
CA ARG A 115 10.02 4.42 -19.63
C ARG A 115 8.74 5.18 -19.33
N GLY A 116 8.35 5.27 -18.06
CA GLY A 116 7.04 5.74 -17.63
C GLY A 116 5.95 4.70 -17.92
N ASN A 117 4.70 5.07 -17.62
CA ASN A 117 3.54 4.21 -17.87
C ASN A 117 2.49 5.02 -18.64
N GLU A 118 2.15 4.59 -19.86
CA GLU A 118 1.19 5.29 -20.73
C GLU A 118 -0.21 5.43 -20.12
N LYS A 119 -0.56 4.56 -19.16
CA LYS A 119 -1.83 4.66 -18.42
C LYS A 119 -1.87 5.82 -17.42
N PHE A 120 -0.72 6.39 -17.09
CA PHE A 120 -0.56 7.44 -16.09
C PHE A 120 0.19 8.64 -16.67
N PRO A 121 -0.49 9.52 -17.43
CA PRO A 121 0.15 10.64 -18.13
C PRO A 121 0.76 11.69 -17.19
N GLU A 122 0.31 11.76 -15.93
CA GLU A 122 0.87 12.64 -14.88
C GLU A 122 2.10 12.04 -14.20
N GLN A 123 2.43 10.77 -14.46
CA GLN A 123 3.55 10.09 -13.83
C GLN A 123 4.89 10.66 -14.29
N GLU A 124 5.69 11.14 -13.35
CA GLU A 124 7.04 11.62 -13.62
C GLU A 124 7.98 10.43 -13.91
N LYS A 125 8.70 10.53 -15.03
CA LYS A 125 9.70 9.52 -15.42
C LYS A 125 11.01 9.74 -14.68
N MET A 126 11.62 8.65 -14.19
CA MET A 126 12.92 8.70 -13.53
C MET A 126 13.65 7.38 -13.64
N LEU A 127 14.99 7.43 -13.65
CA LEU A 127 15.83 6.23 -13.57
C LEU A 127 15.66 5.61 -12.17
N ILE A 128 15.04 4.43 -12.09
CA ILE A 128 14.83 3.75 -10.82
C ILE A 128 14.63 2.24 -11.02
N SER A 129 15.15 1.45 -10.09
CA SER A 129 14.94 0.00 -10.04
C SER A 129 13.89 -0.36 -8.98
N LYS A 130 13.47 -1.63 -8.95
CA LYS A 130 12.59 -2.17 -7.91
C LYS A 130 13.36 -2.26 -6.59
N PRO A 131 12.86 -1.66 -5.48
CA PRO A 131 13.52 -1.70 -4.18
C PRO A 131 13.21 -2.99 -3.40
N LEU A 132 14.03 -3.30 -2.39
CA LEU A 132 13.70 -4.27 -1.36
C LEU A 132 12.64 -3.72 -0.41
N LEU A 133 11.83 -4.62 0.17
CA LEU A 133 10.86 -4.26 1.22
C LEU A 133 11.52 -3.54 2.40
N THR A 134 12.69 -4.02 2.83
CA THR A 134 13.46 -3.40 3.93
C THR A 134 13.91 -1.97 3.61
N GLU A 135 14.36 -1.71 2.37
CA GLU A 135 14.72 -0.37 1.91
C GLU A 135 13.51 0.58 1.92
N VAL A 136 12.35 0.07 1.49
CA VAL A 136 11.09 0.83 1.48
C VAL A 136 10.64 1.18 2.89
N ILE A 137 10.60 0.19 3.81
CA ILE A 137 10.19 0.44 5.20
C ILE A 137 11.11 1.48 5.85
N ILE A 138 12.42 1.33 5.73
CA ILE A 138 13.39 2.27 6.31
C ILE A 138 13.14 3.67 5.76
N ALA A 139 13.00 3.83 4.44
CA ALA A 139 12.77 5.13 3.82
C ALA A 139 11.45 5.79 4.25
N ILE A 140 10.37 5.00 4.38
CA ILE A 140 9.07 5.50 4.86
C ILE A 140 9.17 5.93 6.33
N GLU A 141 9.73 5.10 7.21
CA GLU A 141 9.85 5.42 8.63
C GLU A 141 10.76 6.63 8.89
N ASP A 142 11.85 6.77 8.13
CA ASP A 142 12.72 7.95 8.21
C ASP A 142 11.99 9.22 7.72
N HIS A 143 11.19 9.12 6.67
CA HIS A 143 10.37 10.25 6.20
C HIS A 143 9.29 10.62 7.21
N ILE A 144 8.64 9.63 7.84
CA ILE A 144 7.66 9.87 8.90
C ILE A 144 8.30 10.62 10.07
N LYS A 145 9.44 10.17 10.58
CA LYS A 145 10.14 10.80 11.70
C LYS A 145 10.60 12.22 11.37
N SER A 146 11.10 12.43 10.16
CA SER A 146 11.75 13.70 9.78
C SER A 146 10.76 14.75 9.27
N PHE A 147 9.67 14.35 8.60
CA PHE A 147 8.80 15.27 7.87
C PHE A 147 7.31 15.11 8.18
N SER A 148 6.77 13.89 8.13
CA SER A 148 5.32 13.68 8.26
C SER A 148 4.83 13.85 9.68
N GLN A 149 5.57 13.30 10.64
CA GLN A 149 5.28 13.35 12.08
C GLN A 149 3.93 12.70 12.46
N TYR A 150 3.44 11.77 11.64
CA TYR A 150 2.30 10.90 11.92
C TYR A 150 2.56 9.50 11.38
N GLU A 151 2.08 8.49 12.07
CA GLU A 151 2.22 7.10 11.66
C GLU A 151 1.19 6.75 10.60
N VAL A 152 1.58 5.88 9.66
CA VAL A 152 0.71 5.30 8.64
C VAL A 152 0.68 3.78 8.79
N ASP A 153 -0.39 3.17 8.29
CA ASP A 153 -0.48 1.73 8.16
C ASP A 153 0.19 1.25 6.86
N TYR A 154 0.54 -0.02 6.82
CA TYR A 154 1.08 -0.72 5.66
C TYR A 154 0.09 -1.78 5.19
N ASN A 155 -0.43 -1.65 3.97
CA ASN A 155 -1.26 -2.66 3.34
C ASN A 155 -0.42 -3.39 2.28
N ILE A 156 -0.09 -4.65 2.54
CA ILE A 156 0.92 -5.40 1.79
C ILE A 156 0.28 -6.58 1.08
N GLU A 157 0.34 -6.56 -0.28
CA GLU A 157 -0.18 -7.65 -1.08
C GLU A 157 0.84 -8.76 -1.25
N ILE A 158 0.46 -9.97 -0.85
CA ILE A 158 1.17 -11.21 -1.16
C ILE A 158 0.52 -11.81 -2.42
N LYS A 159 1.25 -11.70 -3.54
CA LYS A 159 0.76 -12.13 -4.86
C LYS A 159 1.13 -13.57 -5.14
N THR A 160 0.16 -14.47 -4.97
CA THR A 160 0.27 -15.89 -5.31
C THR A 160 -0.87 -16.33 -6.21
N SER A 161 -0.68 -17.45 -6.88
CA SER A 161 -1.72 -18.19 -7.58
C SER A 161 -1.34 -19.67 -7.64
N PRO A 162 -2.30 -20.61 -7.70
CA PRO A 162 -1.98 -22.04 -7.81
C PRO A 162 -1.06 -22.38 -8.99
N GLU A 163 -1.24 -21.70 -10.13
CA GLU A 163 -0.44 -21.90 -11.35
C GLU A 163 0.98 -21.30 -11.24
N GLY A 164 1.18 -20.39 -10.28
CA GLY A 164 2.43 -19.70 -10.02
C GLY A 164 3.34 -20.38 -8.99
N ASP A 165 2.79 -21.30 -8.17
CA ASP A 165 3.49 -21.97 -7.09
C ASP A 165 4.80 -22.62 -7.58
N ASN A 166 5.94 -22.29 -6.91
CA ASN A 166 7.29 -22.74 -7.24
C ASN A 166 7.77 -22.40 -8.66
N LYS A 167 7.02 -21.58 -9.39
CA LYS A 167 7.36 -21.15 -10.75
C LYS A 167 7.63 -19.65 -10.82
N PHE A 168 6.76 -18.83 -10.26
CA PHE A 168 6.86 -17.38 -10.20
C PHE A 168 7.01 -16.84 -8.76
N HIS A 169 6.69 -17.66 -7.78
CA HIS A 169 6.78 -17.40 -6.35
C HIS A 169 6.84 -18.73 -5.59
N PRO A 170 7.24 -18.77 -4.33
CA PRO A 170 7.12 -19.95 -3.48
C PRO A 170 5.65 -20.28 -3.19
N THR A 171 5.40 -21.36 -2.44
CA THR A 171 4.03 -21.61 -1.94
C THR A 171 3.54 -20.48 -1.04
N PRO A 172 2.22 -20.29 -0.85
CA PRO A 172 1.66 -19.26 0.03
C PRO A 172 2.29 -19.24 1.44
N GLU A 173 2.52 -20.42 2.03
CA GLU A 173 3.08 -20.57 3.37
C GLU A 173 4.51 -20.04 3.45
N VAL A 174 5.36 -20.46 2.50
CA VAL A 174 6.78 -20.04 2.47
C VAL A 174 6.88 -18.55 2.18
N PHE A 175 6.05 -18.01 1.29
CA PHE A 175 6.04 -16.58 1.00
C PHE A 175 5.60 -15.79 2.24
N SER A 176 4.53 -16.22 2.87
CA SER A 176 3.98 -15.60 4.09
C SER A 176 5.01 -15.56 5.22
N ASP A 177 5.74 -16.67 5.47
CA ASP A 177 6.76 -16.72 6.51
C ASP A 177 7.94 -15.78 6.24
N LEU A 178 8.36 -15.64 4.98
CA LEU A 178 9.39 -14.65 4.60
C LEU A 178 8.91 -13.23 4.87
N VAL A 179 7.64 -12.92 4.52
CA VAL A 179 7.05 -11.59 4.74
C VAL A 179 6.93 -11.33 6.24
N TYR A 180 6.37 -12.25 7.02
CA TYR A 180 6.25 -12.11 8.47
C TYR A 180 7.58 -11.80 9.14
N THR A 181 8.64 -12.55 8.78
CA THR A 181 9.97 -12.38 9.35
C THR A 181 10.51 -10.95 9.21
N ILE A 182 10.28 -10.32 8.06
CA ILE A 182 10.70 -8.92 7.84
C ILE A 182 9.79 -7.96 8.59
N LEU A 183 8.47 -8.16 8.53
CA LEU A 183 7.53 -7.24 9.17
C LEU A 183 7.68 -7.23 10.69
N ASP A 184 7.81 -8.39 11.33
CA ASP A 184 8.02 -8.53 12.79
C ASP A 184 9.31 -7.85 13.26
N GLN A 185 10.35 -7.83 12.41
CA GLN A 185 11.62 -7.17 12.72
C GLN A 185 11.57 -5.64 12.58
N TYR A 186 10.79 -5.10 11.63
CA TYR A 186 10.89 -3.70 11.22
C TYR A 186 9.68 -2.84 11.60
N LEU A 187 8.51 -3.44 11.85
CA LEU A 187 7.26 -2.70 12.08
C LEU A 187 6.47 -3.23 13.28
N PRO A 188 5.77 -2.37 14.02
CA PRO A 188 4.68 -2.80 14.90
C PRO A 188 3.60 -3.48 14.07
N LEU A 189 3.25 -4.74 14.38
CA LEU A 189 2.31 -5.54 13.59
C LEU A 189 0.88 -4.97 13.58
N GLU A 190 0.52 -4.17 14.58
CA GLU A 190 -0.75 -3.42 14.60
C GLU A 190 -0.88 -2.40 13.46
N ARG A 191 0.23 -1.99 12.85
CA ARG A 191 0.25 -1.11 11.67
C ARG A 191 0.23 -1.88 10.35
N VAL A 192 0.17 -3.21 10.39
CA VAL A 192 0.23 -4.06 9.20
C VAL A 192 -1.14 -4.60 8.85
N VAL A 193 -1.43 -4.60 7.55
CA VAL A 193 -2.53 -5.32 6.91
C VAL A 193 -1.91 -6.21 5.82
N ILE A 194 -2.26 -7.48 5.79
CA ILE A 194 -1.93 -8.36 4.68
C ILE A 194 -3.14 -8.49 3.78
N GLN A 195 -2.96 -8.23 2.49
CA GLN A 195 -3.99 -8.41 1.49
C GLN A 195 -3.60 -9.46 0.45
N SER A 196 -4.57 -10.15 -0.11
CA SER A 196 -4.37 -11.09 -1.21
C SER A 196 -5.68 -11.40 -1.94
N PHE A 197 -5.57 -11.68 -3.25
CA PHE A 197 -6.62 -12.35 -4.03
C PHE A 197 -6.64 -13.87 -3.79
N ASP A 198 -5.49 -14.44 -3.41
CA ASP A 198 -5.37 -15.85 -3.11
C ASP A 198 -5.76 -16.12 -1.65
N PHE A 199 -6.94 -16.64 -1.46
CA PHE A 199 -7.47 -16.94 -0.12
C PHE A 199 -6.65 -17.99 0.64
N ARG A 200 -5.79 -18.76 -0.03
CA ARG A 200 -4.83 -19.66 0.64
C ARG A 200 -3.86 -18.88 1.52
N VAL A 201 -3.38 -17.71 1.03
CA VAL A 201 -2.55 -16.79 1.82
C VAL A 201 -3.30 -16.31 3.06
N LEU A 202 -4.52 -15.79 2.88
CA LEU A 202 -5.29 -15.22 3.99
C LEU A 202 -5.68 -16.28 5.04
N LYS A 203 -6.01 -17.51 4.61
CA LYS A 203 -6.26 -18.64 5.52
C LYS A 203 -5.03 -18.98 6.34
N TYR A 204 -3.85 -19.06 5.69
CA TYR A 204 -2.60 -19.31 6.36
C TYR A 204 -2.25 -18.24 7.41
N TRP A 205 -2.40 -16.96 7.05
CA TRP A 205 -2.17 -15.85 7.98
C TRP A 205 -3.18 -15.87 9.15
N HIS A 206 -4.45 -16.16 8.87
CA HIS A 206 -5.48 -16.24 9.90
C HIS A 206 -5.16 -17.32 10.96
N GLU A 207 -4.63 -18.46 10.53
CA GLU A 207 -4.27 -19.57 11.42
C GLU A 207 -2.95 -19.33 12.16
N LYS A 208 -1.94 -18.82 11.46
CA LYS A 208 -0.57 -18.75 11.99
C LYS A 208 -0.23 -17.42 12.66
N TYR A 209 -0.77 -16.33 12.16
CA TYR A 209 -0.48 -14.95 12.60
C TYR A 209 -1.77 -14.20 12.93
N PRO A 210 -2.59 -14.66 13.89
CA PRO A 210 -3.97 -14.19 14.11
C PRO A 210 -4.09 -12.73 14.54
N ASP A 211 -3.02 -12.12 15.03
CA ASP A 211 -2.99 -10.72 15.47
C ASP A 211 -2.83 -9.73 14.29
N VAL A 212 -2.46 -10.21 13.09
CA VAL A 212 -2.30 -9.36 11.92
C VAL A 212 -3.64 -9.15 11.22
N ARG A 213 -3.95 -7.92 10.88
CA ARG A 213 -5.17 -7.58 10.13
C ARG A 213 -5.11 -8.12 8.70
N LEU A 214 -6.22 -8.66 8.21
CA LEU A 214 -6.31 -9.27 6.89
C LEU A 214 -7.34 -8.56 6.02
N ALA A 215 -7.00 -8.33 4.74
CA ALA A 215 -7.86 -7.75 3.74
C ALA A 215 -8.08 -8.73 2.58
N ALA A 216 -9.34 -9.08 2.31
CA ALA A 216 -9.70 -9.94 1.20
C ALA A 216 -9.90 -9.10 -0.08
N LEU A 217 -8.97 -9.22 -1.03
CA LEU A 217 -9.09 -8.63 -2.36
C LEU A 217 -10.07 -9.44 -3.21
N VAL A 218 -11.01 -8.76 -3.86
CA VAL A 218 -12.04 -9.41 -4.67
C VAL A 218 -12.25 -8.69 -6.00
N GLU A 219 -12.16 -9.46 -7.10
CA GLU A 219 -12.46 -9.02 -8.47
C GLU A 219 -13.30 -10.09 -9.18
N ASN A 220 -14.42 -10.48 -8.59
CA ASN A 220 -15.33 -11.44 -9.20
C ASN A 220 -16.79 -11.02 -9.00
N LYS A 221 -17.71 -11.64 -9.78
CA LYS A 221 -19.15 -11.33 -9.74
C LYS A 221 -19.94 -12.20 -8.74
N ARG A 222 -19.26 -12.91 -7.83
CA ARG A 222 -19.93 -13.67 -6.77
C ARG A 222 -20.47 -12.69 -5.72
N SER A 223 -21.50 -13.09 -4.99
CA SER A 223 -22.00 -12.27 -3.88
C SER A 223 -20.95 -12.13 -2.77
N VAL A 224 -21.03 -11.04 -2.01
CA VAL A 224 -20.16 -10.80 -0.84
C VAL A 224 -20.22 -11.98 0.13
N SER A 225 -21.43 -12.49 0.44
CA SER A 225 -21.61 -13.65 1.33
C SER A 225 -20.92 -14.91 0.81
N ALA A 226 -20.96 -15.17 -0.50
CA ALA A 226 -20.28 -16.31 -1.11
C ALA A 226 -18.75 -16.20 -1.03
N ASN A 227 -18.19 -14.99 -1.19
CA ASN A 227 -16.76 -14.76 -1.03
C ASN A 227 -16.31 -14.93 0.44
N ILE A 228 -17.10 -14.42 1.41
CA ILE A 228 -16.81 -14.61 2.85
C ILE A 228 -16.90 -16.10 3.24
N GLN A 229 -17.91 -16.82 2.71
CA GLN A 229 -18.03 -18.26 2.94
C GLN A 229 -16.83 -19.04 2.40
N ASP A 230 -16.35 -18.70 1.20
CA ASP A 230 -15.19 -19.32 0.58
C ASP A 230 -13.89 -19.03 1.35
N LEU A 231 -13.75 -17.81 1.87
CA LEU A 231 -12.64 -17.44 2.73
C LEU A 231 -12.64 -18.25 4.04
N GLY A 232 -13.81 -18.59 4.60
CA GLY A 232 -13.96 -19.43 5.77
C GLY A 232 -13.83 -18.71 7.12
N PHE A 233 -13.52 -17.41 7.13
CA PHE A 233 -13.48 -16.55 8.32
C PHE A 233 -13.88 -15.12 7.96
N LYS A 234 -14.05 -14.25 8.98
CA LYS A 234 -14.34 -12.82 8.77
C LYS A 234 -13.03 -12.03 8.73
N PRO A 235 -12.65 -11.47 7.57
CA PRO A 235 -11.46 -10.63 7.49
C PRO A 235 -11.70 -9.28 8.17
N SER A 236 -10.64 -8.56 8.53
CA SER A 236 -10.73 -7.19 9.03
C SER A 236 -11.26 -6.23 7.97
N ILE A 237 -10.89 -6.48 6.70
CA ILE A 237 -11.23 -5.63 5.55
C ILE A 237 -11.70 -6.52 4.38
N TYR A 238 -12.78 -6.10 3.74
CA TYR A 238 -13.20 -6.57 2.42
C TYR A 238 -12.84 -5.51 1.39
N SER A 239 -12.02 -5.85 0.41
CA SER A 239 -11.43 -4.90 -0.54
C SER A 239 -11.79 -5.29 -1.97
N PRO A 240 -13.00 -4.90 -2.45
CA PRO A 240 -13.50 -5.24 -3.78
C PRO A 240 -13.03 -4.25 -4.84
N TYR A 241 -13.01 -4.68 -6.12
CA TYR A 241 -13.01 -3.73 -7.21
C TYR A 241 -14.26 -2.83 -7.11
N PHE A 242 -14.07 -1.51 -7.14
CA PHE A 242 -15.06 -0.52 -6.67
C PHE A 242 -16.42 -0.56 -7.42
N THR A 243 -16.45 -1.08 -8.66
CA THR A 243 -17.70 -1.19 -9.43
C THR A 243 -18.50 -2.47 -9.10
N LEU A 244 -17.95 -3.37 -8.29
CA LEU A 244 -18.54 -4.66 -7.92
C LEU A 244 -19.22 -4.62 -6.55
N ILE A 245 -19.41 -3.45 -5.96
CA ILE A 245 -20.00 -3.28 -4.63
C ILE A 245 -21.03 -2.15 -4.64
N ASP A 246 -22.07 -2.29 -3.88
CA ASP A 246 -23.09 -1.27 -3.68
C ASP A 246 -23.29 -0.92 -2.19
N LYS A 247 -24.24 -0.01 -1.92
CA LYS A 247 -24.56 0.42 -0.56
C LYS A 247 -25.11 -0.70 0.32
N ALA A 248 -25.86 -1.64 -0.26
CA ALA A 248 -26.43 -2.76 0.49
C ALA A 248 -25.32 -3.74 0.93
N ASP A 249 -24.37 -4.00 0.05
CA ASP A 249 -23.18 -4.81 0.36
C ASP A 249 -22.34 -4.18 1.48
N VAL A 250 -22.11 -2.86 1.41
CA VAL A 250 -21.40 -2.13 2.48
C VAL A 250 -22.11 -2.28 3.81
N GLN A 251 -23.44 -2.08 3.85
CA GLN A 251 -24.24 -2.25 5.06
C GLN A 251 -24.20 -3.69 5.60
N TYR A 252 -24.25 -4.67 4.72
CA TYR A 252 -24.13 -6.09 5.10
C TYR A 252 -22.75 -6.37 5.75
N LEU A 253 -21.67 -5.89 5.14
CA LEU A 253 -20.31 -6.05 5.67
C LEU A 253 -20.13 -5.37 7.03
N HIS A 254 -20.69 -4.16 7.21
CA HIS A 254 -20.67 -3.45 8.50
C HIS A 254 -21.41 -4.20 9.60
N GLN A 255 -22.55 -4.84 9.28
CA GLN A 255 -23.25 -5.70 10.25
C GLN A 255 -22.40 -6.89 10.68
N GLN A 256 -21.48 -7.36 9.82
CA GLN A 256 -20.49 -8.40 10.13
C GLN A 256 -19.23 -7.85 10.82
N LYS A 257 -19.14 -6.53 11.07
CA LYS A 257 -17.96 -5.81 11.61
C LYS A 257 -16.74 -5.90 10.67
N ILE A 258 -16.97 -5.94 9.37
CA ILE A 258 -15.94 -5.95 8.32
C ILE A 258 -15.91 -4.55 7.70
N ARG A 259 -14.72 -3.94 7.65
CA ARG A 259 -14.51 -2.67 6.95
C ARG A 259 -14.48 -2.88 5.43
N VAL A 260 -14.85 -1.85 4.68
CA VAL A 260 -14.92 -1.89 3.22
C VAL A 260 -13.98 -0.84 2.63
N ILE A 261 -12.97 -1.28 1.89
CA ILE A 261 -11.96 -0.40 1.27
C ILE A 261 -11.80 -0.80 -0.20
N PRO A 262 -12.60 -0.21 -1.10
CA PRO A 262 -12.57 -0.53 -2.53
C PRO A 262 -11.31 -0.03 -3.26
N TRP A 263 -10.96 -0.66 -4.37
CA TRP A 263 -9.85 -0.35 -5.27
C TRP A 263 -10.27 -0.42 -6.74
N THR A 264 -9.61 0.16 -7.72
CA THR A 264 -8.74 1.33 -7.62
C THR A 264 -9.58 2.53 -8.03
N VAL A 265 -9.75 3.50 -7.14
CA VAL A 265 -10.68 4.62 -7.32
C VAL A 265 -9.88 5.87 -7.66
N ASN A 266 -9.89 6.31 -8.92
CA ASN A 266 -9.00 7.36 -9.41
C ASN A 266 -9.70 8.69 -9.72
N GLU A 267 -10.98 8.65 -10.12
CA GLU A 267 -11.71 9.85 -10.45
C GLU A 267 -12.44 10.44 -9.25
N GLU A 268 -12.43 11.76 -9.10
CA GLU A 268 -13.03 12.45 -7.95
C GLU A 268 -14.52 12.14 -7.78
N GLU A 269 -15.24 11.92 -8.89
CA GLU A 269 -16.66 11.55 -8.84
C GLU A 269 -16.85 10.13 -8.27
N ASP A 270 -15.99 9.18 -8.64
CA ASP A 270 -16.06 7.82 -8.12
C ASP A 270 -15.62 7.77 -6.66
N MET A 271 -14.62 8.58 -6.26
CA MET A 271 -14.24 8.73 -4.86
C MET A 271 -15.41 9.21 -3.99
N LYS A 272 -16.17 10.21 -4.47
CA LYS A 272 -17.38 10.71 -3.79
C LYS A 272 -18.48 9.64 -3.73
N LYS A 273 -18.70 8.89 -4.80
CA LYS A 273 -19.68 7.78 -4.84
C LYS A 273 -19.32 6.71 -3.80
N VAL A 274 -18.07 6.28 -3.76
CA VAL A 274 -17.58 5.27 -2.80
C VAL A 274 -17.77 5.76 -1.37
N GLN A 275 -17.47 7.03 -1.06
CA GLN A 275 -17.73 7.61 0.26
C GLN A 275 -19.23 7.65 0.60
N LEU A 276 -20.07 8.06 -0.35
CA LEU A 276 -21.54 8.13 -0.16
C LEU A 276 -22.19 6.75 0.02
N MET A 277 -21.58 5.68 -0.51
CA MET A 277 -21.99 4.30 -0.23
C MET A 277 -21.71 3.90 1.22
N GLY A 278 -20.85 4.63 1.92
CA GLY A 278 -20.46 4.34 3.29
C GLY A 278 -19.18 3.52 3.44
N ALA A 279 -18.35 3.43 2.39
CA ALA A 279 -17.07 2.76 2.49
C ALA A 279 -16.17 3.39 3.55
N ASP A 280 -15.32 2.60 4.19
CA ASP A 280 -14.42 3.03 5.28
C ASP A 280 -13.12 3.64 4.77
N GLY A 281 -12.90 3.60 3.47
CA GLY A 281 -11.71 4.10 2.80
C GLY A 281 -11.74 3.82 1.31
N LEU A 282 -10.63 4.08 0.65
CA LEU A 282 -10.39 3.71 -0.76
C LEU A 282 -8.90 3.57 -1.06
N ILE A 283 -8.58 2.78 -2.08
CA ILE A 283 -7.24 2.64 -2.65
C ILE A 283 -7.19 3.39 -3.98
N THR A 284 -6.20 4.29 -4.16
CA THR A 284 -6.11 5.17 -5.34
C THR A 284 -4.68 5.36 -5.84
N ASP A 285 -4.52 5.50 -7.16
CA ASP A 285 -3.27 5.89 -7.81
C ASP A 285 -2.96 7.39 -7.63
N TYR A 286 -3.98 8.20 -7.27
CA TYR A 286 -3.90 9.65 -7.17
C TYR A 286 -4.31 10.15 -5.76
N PRO A 287 -3.51 9.86 -4.72
CA PRO A 287 -3.83 10.29 -3.36
C PRO A 287 -3.93 11.81 -3.21
N ASN A 288 -3.26 12.58 -4.06
CA ASN A 288 -3.37 14.03 -4.13
C ASN A 288 -4.78 14.50 -4.49
N ARG A 289 -5.51 13.81 -5.37
CA ARG A 289 -6.91 14.10 -5.73
C ARG A 289 -7.83 13.82 -4.53
N ALA A 290 -7.66 12.67 -3.87
CA ALA A 290 -8.42 12.30 -2.69
C ALA A 290 -8.19 13.28 -1.51
N ASN A 291 -6.96 13.76 -1.32
CA ASN A 291 -6.66 14.75 -0.29
C ASN A 291 -7.37 16.09 -0.56
N LYS A 292 -7.47 16.55 -1.82
CA LYS A 292 -8.25 17.75 -2.17
C LYS A 292 -9.72 17.63 -1.78
N LEU A 293 -10.29 16.42 -1.82
CA LEU A 293 -11.65 16.13 -1.33
C LEU A 293 -11.74 16.07 0.20
N GLY A 294 -10.63 16.17 0.91
CA GLY A 294 -10.57 16.17 2.36
C GLY A 294 -10.49 14.77 2.98
N TYR A 295 -10.15 13.74 2.22
CA TYR A 295 -10.07 12.36 2.70
C TYR A 295 -8.72 12.03 3.35
N GLY A 296 -7.69 12.83 3.08
CA GLY A 296 -6.36 12.64 3.63
C GLY A 296 -6.11 13.40 4.94
N ILE A 297 -4.95 13.11 5.52
CA ILE A 297 -4.45 13.77 6.72
C ILE A 297 -4.20 15.25 6.41
N LYS A 298 -4.71 16.14 7.28
CA LYS A 298 -4.49 17.58 7.18
C LYS A 298 -3.35 17.97 8.11
N ARG A 299 -2.29 18.49 7.54
CA ARG A 299 -1.21 19.12 8.29
C ARG A 299 -1.57 20.58 8.62
N PRO A 300 -1.19 21.10 9.79
CA PRO A 300 -1.26 22.54 10.03
C PRO A 300 -0.44 23.26 8.95
N ARG A 301 -0.99 24.32 8.38
CA ARG A 301 -0.20 25.21 7.50
C ARG A 301 0.93 25.82 8.36
N LYS A 302 2.18 25.63 7.91
CA LYS A 302 3.32 26.32 8.52
C LYS A 302 3.20 27.81 8.33
#